data_96cc007c2c82aa19921d7b7108e4ad20
#
_entry.id   96cc007c2c82aa19921d7b7108e4ad20
#
_cell.length_a   1.000
_cell.length_b   1.000
_cell.length_c   1.000
_cell.angle_alpha   90.00
_cell.angle_beta   90.00
_cell.angle_gamma   90.00
#
_symmetry.space_group_name_H-M   'P 1'
#
loop_
_entity.id
_entity.type
_entity.pdbx_description
1 polymer ?
#
loop_
_entity_poly.entity_id
_entity_poly.type
_entity_poly.pdbx_seq_one_letter_code
_entity_poly.pdbx_strand_id
1 'polypeptide(L)'
;MKYKVTKIISIIAICLFFTFCGHSQRLFQRQAQVIEPAFDFASVETEMAELLAVVFRGESEQVRYNANNRFVALLKETLVEDGAFDYPFRMLPLRILMPPDRKFRMFNWVVPREHGMEFFAVMMVRAQRTGELRIIQLVDESETIFDRANVVLGAENWYGAYYRQVIQTEGAGGRKHYTLLGWNGNDPAINRRIIEVLTFRPNGDPVFGAAVFTNHRGRRERFVRKVFEHSRRGSMILRYDVQAFVEPAPTRRNPQAVRFVETNMIVFDHLVPQTPDMRGRREVYIASGGLYHGYVWQNNRWHLKTDIRARNAPPPTAQQGRRR
;
A
#
# COMPACT_ATOMS: atom_id res chain seq x y z
N MET A 1 42.28 78.96 -9.80
CA MET A 1 40.96 78.39 -9.71
C MET A 1 40.68 77.29 -10.79
N LYS A 2 41.68 76.85 -11.56
CA LYS A 2 41.53 75.82 -12.60
C LYS A 2 41.95 74.43 -12.17
N TYR A 3 42.68 74.24 -11.07
CA TYR A 3 43.18 72.93 -10.60
C TYR A 3 42.18 72.13 -9.71
N LYS A 4 41.15 72.74 -9.16
CA LYS A 4 40.19 72.07 -8.28
C LYS A 4 39.01 71.37 -9.07
N VAL A 5 38.73 71.86 -10.28
CA VAL A 5 37.61 71.30 -11.09
C VAL A 5 37.98 69.98 -11.76
N THR A 6 39.28 69.84 -12.16
CA THR A 6 39.73 68.63 -12.85
C THR A 6 39.79 67.38 -11.94
N LYS A 7 40.05 67.56 -10.64
CA LYS A 7 40.08 66.46 -9.65
C LYS A 7 38.68 65.92 -9.31
N ILE A 8 37.69 66.85 -9.28
CA ILE A 8 36.31 66.46 -8.96
C ILE A 8 35.68 65.61 -10.11
N ILE A 9 35.98 65.98 -11.35
CA ILE A 9 35.48 65.22 -12.53
C ILE A 9 36.09 63.80 -12.62
N SER A 10 37.41 63.71 -12.27
CA SER A 10 38.05 62.37 -12.24
C SER A 10 37.50 61.46 -11.14
N ILE A 11 37.13 61.99 -9.97
CA ILE A 11 36.54 61.17 -8.89
C ILE A 11 35.11 60.72 -9.25
N ILE A 12 34.32 61.58 -9.89
CA ILE A 12 32.94 61.21 -10.35
C ILE A 12 32.99 60.18 -11.48
N ALA A 13 33.95 60.26 -12.43
CA ALA A 13 34.12 59.28 -13.48
C ALA A 13 34.54 57.92 -12.93
N ILE A 14 35.40 57.86 -11.92
CA ILE A 14 35.83 56.61 -11.26
C ILE A 14 34.67 56.01 -10.46
N CYS A 15 33.86 56.78 -9.75
CA CYS A 15 32.70 56.28 -9.03
C CYS A 15 31.59 55.72 -9.99
N LEU A 16 31.37 56.34 -11.15
CA LEU A 16 30.45 55.86 -12.14
C LEU A 16 30.92 54.57 -12.81
N PHE A 17 32.22 54.39 -13.00
CA PHE A 17 32.78 53.14 -13.57
C PHE A 17 32.68 51.97 -12.57
N PHE A 18 32.90 52.22 -11.29
CA PHE A 18 32.73 51.16 -10.27
C PHE A 18 31.26 50.75 -10.05
N THR A 19 30.31 51.68 -10.14
CA THR A 19 28.88 51.35 -10.03
C THR A 19 28.38 50.57 -11.27
N PHE A 20 28.90 50.86 -12.46
CA PHE A 20 28.51 50.12 -13.68
C PHE A 20 29.11 48.72 -13.70
N CYS A 21 30.35 48.52 -13.23
CA CYS A 21 30.98 47.22 -13.12
C CYS A 21 30.30 46.34 -12.06
N GLY A 22 29.85 46.91 -10.93
CA GLY A 22 29.12 46.19 -9.88
C GLY A 22 27.71 45.72 -10.32
N HIS A 23 27.03 46.49 -11.19
CA HIS A 23 25.73 46.07 -11.73
C HIS A 23 25.86 44.95 -12.76
N SER A 24 26.85 44.98 -13.61
CA SER A 24 27.12 43.91 -14.60
C SER A 24 27.51 42.60 -13.91
N GLN A 25 28.29 42.64 -12.82
CA GLN A 25 28.63 41.44 -12.08
C GLN A 25 27.42 40.84 -11.34
N ARG A 26 26.50 41.68 -10.83
CA ARG A 26 25.26 41.18 -10.22
C ARG A 26 24.26 40.60 -11.23
N LEU A 27 24.24 41.11 -12.44
CA LEU A 27 23.43 40.53 -13.54
C LEU A 27 24.01 39.23 -14.07
N PHE A 28 25.34 39.10 -14.13
CA PHE A 28 25.99 37.83 -14.51
C PHE A 28 25.91 36.77 -13.43
N GLN A 29 25.91 37.15 -12.13
CA GLN A 29 25.70 36.18 -11.06
C GLN A 29 24.24 35.68 -10.95
N ARG A 30 23.25 36.40 -11.52
CA ARG A 30 21.85 35.92 -11.57
C ARG A 30 21.58 34.90 -12.67
N GLN A 31 22.47 34.70 -13.63
CA GLN A 31 22.25 33.80 -14.76
C GLN A 31 22.95 32.45 -14.68
N ALA A 32 23.71 32.21 -13.63
CA ALA A 32 24.27 30.89 -13.36
C ALA A 32 23.44 30.21 -12.25
N GLN A 33 22.11 30.10 -12.42
CA GLN A 33 21.39 28.99 -11.81
C GLN A 33 21.90 27.77 -12.56
N VAL A 34 22.79 27.01 -11.93
CA VAL A 34 23.10 25.65 -12.34
C VAL A 34 21.76 24.94 -12.28
N ILE A 35 21.12 24.71 -13.44
CA ILE A 35 19.98 23.79 -13.54
C ILE A 35 20.62 22.45 -13.29
N GLU A 36 20.53 21.97 -12.05
CA GLU A 36 20.87 20.59 -11.77
C GLU A 36 20.02 19.72 -12.70
N PRO A 37 20.62 18.75 -13.40
CA PRO A 37 19.86 17.87 -14.27
C PRO A 37 18.75 17.22 -13.44
N ALA A 38 17.52 17.21 -13.95
CA ALA A 38 16.42 16.53 -13.31
C ALA A 38 16.80 15.06 -13.06
N PHE A 39 16.45 14.53 -11.89
CA PHE A 39 16.76 13.15 -11.53
C PHE A 39 16.25 12.17 -12.60
N ASP A 40 17.12 11.29 -13.09
CA ASP A 40 16.77 10.31 -14.12
C ASP A 40 16.11 9.06 -13.54
N PHE A 41 14.83 9.19 -13.24
CA PHE A 41 14.03 8.06 -12.76
C PHE A 41 14.02 6.86 -13.69
N ALA A 42 14.09 7.05 -14.99
CA ALA A 42 13.97 5.96 -15.96
C ALA A 42 15.22 5.05 -15.94
N SER A 43 16.41 5.65 -15.88
CA SER A 43 17.65 4.91 -15.75
C SER A 43 17.70 4.12 -14.45
N VAL A 44 17.36 4.77 -13.33
CA VAL A 44 17.37 4.14 -12.01
C VAL A 44 16.28 3.05 -11.89
N GLU A 45 15.12 3.25 -12.48
CA GLU A 45 14.06 2.24 -12.53
C GLU A 45 14.52 0.98 -13.30
N THR A 46 15.30 1.17 -14.37
CA THR A 46 15.86 0.05 -15.13
C THR A 46 16.82 -0.77 -14.26
N GLU A 47 17.74 -0.13 -13.54
CA GLU A 47 18.65 -0.81 -12.60
C GLU A 47 17.87 -1.54 -11.49
N MET A 48 16.86 -0.89 -10.93
CA MET A 48 15.99 -1.52 -9.93
C MET A 48 15.26 -2.75 -10.46
N ALA A 49 14.77 -2.72 -11.71
CA ALA A 49 14.11 -3.85 -12.34
C ALA A 49 15.07 -5.03 -12.58
N GLU A 50 16.32 -4.77 -12.95
CA GLU A 50 17.37 -5.79 -13.06
C GLU A 50 17.68 -6.43 -11.71
N LEU A 51 17.81 -5.63 -10.66
CA LEU A 51 17.99 -6.15 -9.29
C LEU A 51 16.82 -7.03 -8.87
N LEU A 52 15.58 -6.61 -9.12
CA LEU A 52 14.39 -7.41 -8.82
C LEU A 52 14.33 -8.72 -9.62
N ALA A 53 14.83 -8.74 -10.86
CA ALA A 53 14.95 -9.98 -11.61
C ALA A 53 15.87 -10.99 -10.91
N VAL A 54 16.99 -10.52 -10.30
CA VAL A 54 17.87 -11.35 -9.47
C VAL A 54 17.20 -11.74 -8.15
N VAL A 55 16.47 -10.83 -7.50
CA VAL A 55 15.71 -11.12 -6.28
C VAL A 55 14.74 -12.29 -6.48
N PHE A 56 14.06 -12.34 -7.63
CA PHE A 56 13.06 -13.39 -7.88
C PHE A 56 13.62 -14.68 -8.45
N ARG A 57 14.78 -14.65 -9.11
CA ARG A 57 15.30 -15.78 -9.91
C ARG A 57 16.75 -16.15 -9.60
N GLY A 58 17.42 -15.44 -8.70
CA GLY A 58 18.81 -15.72 -8.34
C GLY A 58 18.99 -17.17 -7.87
N GLU A 59 20.11 -17.77 -8.24
CA GLU A 59 20.41 -19.20 -8.05
C GLU A 59 20.42 -19.62 -6.59
N SER A 60 20.88 -18.74 -5.69
CA SER A 60 20.95 -19.02 -4.25
C SER A 60 20.22 -17.96 -3.43
N GLU A 61 19.85 -18.32 -2.20
CA GLU A 61 19.26 -17.41 -1.23
C GLU A 61 20.18 -16.20 -0.99
N GLN A 62 21.49 -16.43 -0.83
CA GLN A 62 22.47 -15.36 -0.63
C GLN A 62 22.50 -14.36 -1.80
N VAL A 63 22.46 -14.85 -3.04
CA VAL A 63 22.42 -14.01 -4.25
C VAL A 63 21.15 -13.17 -4.26
N ARG A 64 20.00 -13.76 -3.94
CA ARG A 64 18.71 -13.05 -3.86
C ARG A 64 18.72 -11.96 -2.79
N TYR A 65 19.24 -12.25 -1.60
CA TYR A 65 19.32 -11.28 -0.51
C TYR A 65 20.31 -10.14 -0.79
N ASN A 66 21.46 -10.43 -1.39
CA ASN A 66 22.40 -9.40 -1.80
C ASN A 66 21.78 -8.43 -2.80
N ALA A 67 21.07 -8.97 -3.80
CA ALA A 67 20.33 -8.15 -4.76
C ALA A 67 19.20 -7.35 -4.10
N ASN A 68 18.45 -7.97 -3.17
CA ASN A 68 17.39 -7.32 -2.41
C ASN A 68 17.92 -6.14 -1.56
N ASN A 69 19.03 -6.32 -0.87
CA ASN A 69 19.64 -5.26 -0.07
C ASN A 69 20.04 -4.06 -0.94
N ARG A 70 20.64 -4.31 -2.11
CA ARG A 70 20.97 -3.27 -3.08
C ARG A 70 19.71 -2.59 -3.61
N PHE A 71 18.68 -3.36 -3.95
CA PHE A 71 17.39 -2.84 -4.40
C PHE A 71 16.73 -1.95 -3.34
N VAL A 72 16.70 -2.37 -2.07
CA VAL A 72 16.12 -1.59 -0.96
C VAL A 72 16.87 -0.27 -0.78
N ALA A 73 18.21 -0.29 -0.82
CA ALA A 73 19.03 0.92 -0.70
C ALA A 73 18.72 1.89 -1.85
N LEU A 74 18.81 1.43 -3.09
CA LEU A 74 18.53 2.23 -4.27
C LEU A 74 17.10 2.76 -4.31
N LEU A 75 16.11 1.93 -3.94
CA LEU A 75 14.72 2.36 -3.83
C LEU A 75 14.58 3.51 -2.81
N LYS A 76 15.15 3.37 -1.61
CA LYS A 76 15.06 4.40 -0.57
C LYS A 76 15.74 5.71 -0.98
N GLU A 77 16.88 5.65 -1.63
CA GLU A 77 17.56 6.81 -2.20
C GLU A 77 16.71 7.49 -3.28
N THR A 78 16.12 6.71 -4.18
CA THR A 78 15.23 7.24 -5.24
C THR A 78 13.96 7.87 -4.68
N LEU A 79 13.39 7.30 -3.61
CA LEU A 79 12.11 7.75 -3.06
C LEU A 79 12.19 9.10 -2.30
N VAL A 80 13.37 9.62 -1.99
CA VAL A 80 13.55 10.96 -1.40
C VAL A 80 13.63 12.06 -2.47
N GLU A 81 13.83 11.69 -3.74
CA GLU A 81 13.93 12.63 -4.85
C GLU A 81 12.60 13.33 -5.15
N ASP A 82 12.69 14.57 -5.57
CA ASP A 82 11.53 15.35 -5.98
C ASP A 82 10.81 14.69 -7.16
N GLY A 83 9.49 14.53 -7.04
CA GLY A 83 8.69 13.85 -8.05
C GLY A 83 8.55 12.33 -7.85
N ALA A 84 9.33 11.69 -6.99
CA ALA A 84 9.28 10.24 -6.76
C ALA A 84 7.90 9.74 -6.34
N PHE A 85 7.17 10.54 -5.55
CA PHE A 85 5.82 10.15 -5.11
C PHE A 85 4.84 9.99 -6.28
N ASP A 86 5.03 10.71 -7.36
CA ASP A 86 4.17 10.73 -8.55
C ASP A 86 4.70 9.89 -9.71
N TYR A 87 6.00 9.60 -9.72
CA TYR A 87 6.61 8.78 -10.76
C TYR A 87 6.02 7.36 -10.77
N PRO A 88 5.59 6.82 -11.92
CA PRO A 88 4.74 5.63 -11.97
C PRO A 88 5.45 4.32 -11.62
N PHE A 89 6.77 4.19 -11.77
CA PHE A 89 7.55 2.97 -11.56
C PHE A 89 6.94 1.74 -12.27
N ARG A 90 6.66 1.87 -13.57
CA ARG A 90 5.92 0.85 -14.36
C ARG A 90 6.75 -0.38 -14.68
N MET A 91 8.08 -0.25 -14.70
CA MET A 91 8.99 -1.36 -15.02
C MET A 91 9.24 -2.28 -13.81
N LEU A 92 8.94 -1.83 -12.60
CA LEU A 92 9.17 -2.64 -11.41
C LEU A 92 8.16 -3.80 -11.32
N PRO A 93 8.61 -5.08 -11.36
CA PRO A 93 7.75 -6.25 -11.26
C PRO A 93 7.31 -6.53 -9.81
N LEU A 94 6.85 -5.51 -9.10
CA LEU A 94 6.34 -5.57 -7.73
C LEU A 94 4.97 -4.90 -7.62
N ARG A 95 4.34 -4.98 -6.45
CA ARG A 95 3.04 -4.32 -6.25
C ARG A 95 3.22 -2.97 -5.57
N ILE A 96 2.72 -1.94 -6.22
CA ILE A 96 2.64 -0.59 -5.66
C ILE A 96 1.17 -0.31 -5.32
N LEU A 97 0.92 0.07 -4.06
CA LEU A 97 -0.40 0.44 -3.57
C LEU A 97 -0.42 1.92 -3.21
N MET A 98 -1.49 2.59 -3.61
CA MET A 98 -1.75 3.98 -3.25
C MET A 98 -3.26 4.15 -3.05
N PRO A 99 -3.72 4.65 -1.88
CA PRO A 99 -5.13 4.93 -1.65
C PRO A 99 -5.60 6.17 -2.43
N PRO A 100 -6.92 6.35 -2.62
CA PRO A 100 -7.48 7.50 -3.32
C PRO A 100 -7.08 8.88 -2.76
N ASP A 101 -6.91 8.99 -1.44
CA ASP A 101 -6.47 10.24 -0.78
C ASP A 101 -4.96 10.46 -0.84
N ARG A 102 -4.22 9.54 -1.47
CA ARG A 102 -2.76 9.63 -1.64
C ARG A 102 -1.99 9.84 -0.33
N LYS A 103 -2.53 9.34 0.78
CA LYS A 103 -1.89 9.42 2.10
C LYS A 103 -0.54 8.73 2.14
N PHE A 104 -0.42 7.62 1.43
CA PHE A 104 0.81 6.86 1.33
C PHE A 104 0.95 6.20 -0.03
N ARG A 105 2.17 5.73 -0.32
CA ARG A 105 2.48 4.84 -1.41
C ARG A 105 3.30 3.68 -0.84
N MET A 106 2.89 2.45 -1.07
CA MET A 106 3.54 1.25 -0.54
C MET A 106 4.06 0.41 -1.69
N PHE A 107 5.36 0.18 -1.71
CA PHE A 107 6.05 -0.77 -2.58
C PHE A 107 6.20 -2.06 -1.79
N ASN A 108 5.65 -3.19 -2.29
CA ASN A 108 5.74 -4.44 -1.57
C ASN A 108 6.04 -5.61 -2.51
N TRP A 109 6.92 -6.50 -2.06
CA TRP A 109 7.39 -7.65 -2.80
C TRP A 109 7.73 -8.82 -1.87
N VAL A 110 8.18 -9.92 -2.47
CA VAL A 110 8.50 -11.16 -1.76
C VAL A 110 9.88 -11.61 -2.20
N VAL A 111 10.69 -12.03 -1.26
CA VAL A 111 11.97 -12.70 -1.54
C VAL A 111 11.78 -14.20 -1.30
N PRO A 112 11.94 -15.06 -2.33
CA PRO A 112 11.90 -16.50 -2.15
C PRO A 112 13.08 -16.96 -1.28
N ARG A 113 12.78 -17.82 -0.30
CA ARG A 113 13.76 -18.49 0.56
C ARG A 113 13.86 -19.96 0.17
N GLU A 114 14.85 -20.65 0.68
CA GLU A 114 14.96 -22.10 0.55
C GLU A 114 13.71 -22.78 1.14
N HIS A 115 13.28 -22.30 2.31
CA HIS A 115 12.08 -22.77 2.97
C HIS A 115 11.14 -21.59 3.25
N GLY A 116 10.20 -21.33 2.30
CA GLY A 116 9.22 -20.30 2.47
C GLY A 116 9.52 -19.00 1.72
N MET A 117 9.12 -17.87 2.28
CA MET A 117 9.20 -16.55 1.67
C MET A 117 9.34 -15.49 2.76
N GLU A 118 10.09 -14.44 2.48
CA GLU A 118 10.14 -13.25 3.32
C GLU A 118 9.49 -12.08 2.60
N PHE A 119 8.75 -11.28 3.35
CA PHE A 119 7.98 -10.17 2.81
C PHE A 119 8.68 -8.84 3.07
N PHE A 120 8.74 -8.03 2.04
CA PHE A 120 9.37 -6.71 2.09
C PHE A 120 8.37 -5.64 1.70
N ALA A 121 8.44 -4.51 2.39
CA ALA A 121 7.72 -3.32 1.98
C ALA A 121 8.47 -2.04 2.39
N VAL A 122 8.40 -1.04 1.50
CA VAL A 122 8.82 0.34 1.75
C VAL A 122 7.64 1.26 1.50
N MET A 123 7.38 2.16 2.41
CA MET A 123 6.29 3.11 2.33
C MET A 123 6.82 4.54 2.21
N MET A 124 6.24 5.32 1.31
CA MET A 124 6.25 6.78 1.35
C MET A 124 4.99 7.25 2.07
N VAL A 125 5.11 7.97 3.16
CA VAL A 125 3.97 8.41 3.97
C VAL A 125 3.98 9.92 4.12
N ARG A 126 2.86 10.58 3.77
CA ARG A 126 2.70 12.02 4.03
C ARG A 126 2.37 12.24 5.51
N ALA A 127 3.23 12.95 6.22
CA ALA A 127 2.96 13.36 7.58
C ALA A 127 1.73 14.29 7.62
N GLN A 128 0.82 14.06 8.55
CA GLN A 128 -0.47 14.77 8.57
C GLN A 128 -0.31 16.26 8.87
N ARG A 129 0.66 16.63 9.73
CA ARG A 129 0.85 18.01 10.18
C ARG A 129 1.72 18.84 9.26
N THR A 130 2.76 18.25 8.68
CA THR A 130 3.77 18.96 7.88
C THR A 130 3.60 18.77 6.38
N GLY A 131 2.89 17.73 5.94
CA GLY A 131 2.81 17.31 4.54
C GLY A 131 4.10 16.65 4.04
N GLU A 132 5.15 16.62 4.86
CA GLU A 132 6.44 16.03 4.56
C GLU A 132 6.32 14.54 4.24
N LEU A 133 7.10 14.09 3.26
CA LEU A 133 7.19 12.68 2.91
C LEU A 133 8.23 11.99 3.80
N ARG A 134 7.84 10.88 4.40
CA ARG A 134 8.70 10.00 5.17
C ARG A 134 8.81 8.66 4.46
N ILE A 135 10.02 8.14 4.38
CA ILE A 135 10.30 6.80 3.87
C ILE A 135 10.41 5.84 5.04
N ILE A 136 9.56 4.84 5.07
CA ILE A 136 9.44 3.86 6.16
C ILE A 136 9.60 2.47 5.58
N GLN A 137 10.61 1.74 6.00
CA GLN A 137 10.76 0.32 5.71
C GLN A 137 9.98 -0.49 6.74
N LEU A 138 9.27 -1.53 6.30
CA LEU A 138 8.60 -2.47 7.18
C LEU A 138 9.50 -3.68 7.42
N VAL A 139 9.52 -4.17 8.67
CA VAL A 139 10.29 -5.35 9.08
C VAL A 139 9.34 -6.53 9.27
N ASP A 140 9.55 -7.60 8.51
CA ASP A 140 8.73 -8.81 8.57
C ASP A 140 9.09 -9.63 9.82
N GLU A 141 8.19 -9.67 10.78
CA GLU A 141 8.26 -10.46 12.01
C GLU A 141 7.17 -11.55 12.06
N SER A 142 6.63 -11.94 10.89
CA SER A 142 5.51 -12.87 10.82
C SER A 142 5.78 -14.25 11.45
N GLU A 143 7.05 -14.66 11.53
CA GLU A 143 7.44 -15.93 12.15
C GLU A 143 7.35 -15.89 13.69
N THR A 144 7.57 -14.73 14.30
CA THR A 144 7.57 -14.54 15.76
C THR A 144 6.21 -14.17 16.33
N ILE A 145 5.26 -13.75 15.47
CA ILE A 145 3.93 -13.30 15.88
C ILE A 145 2.98 -14.49 16.00
N PHE A 146 2.73 -14.96 17.22
CA PHE A 146 1.82 -16.09 17.48
C PHE A 146 0.35 -15.69 17.46
N ASP A 147 -0.02 -14.58 18.10
CA ASP A 147 -1.40 -14.08 18.15
C ASP A 147 -1.69 -13.13 16.97
N ARG A 148 -1.61 -13.67 15.77
CA ARG A 148 -1.70 -12.94 14.51
C ARG A 148 -2.95 -12.08 14.36
N ALA A 149 -4.05 -12.52 14.95
CA ALA A 149 -5.35 -11.86 14.77
C ALA A 149 -5.59 -10.67 15.72
N ASN A 150 -4.93 -10.62 16.87
CA ASN A 150 -5.29 -9.70 17.94
C ASN A 150 -4.21 -8.66 18.25
N VAL A 151 -2.97 -8.85 17.82
CA VAL A 151 -1.86 -7.94 18.12
C VAL A 151 -1.86 -6.75 17.16
N VAL A 152 -1.77 -5.54 17.70
CA VAL A 152 -1.54 -4.31 16.94
C VAL A 152 -0.04 -4.14 16.73
N LEU A 153 0.39 -3.90 15.50
CA LEU A 153 1.76 -3.91 15.07
C LEU A 153 2.19 -2.54 14.49
N GLY A 154 3.49 -2.28 14.46
CA GLY A 154 4.10 -1.12 13.84
C GLY A 154 4.93 -1.49 12.61
N ALA A 155 5.80 -0.56 12.18
CA ALA A 155 6.71 -0.80 11.07
C ALA A 155 7.80 -1.83 11.42
N GLU A 156 8.29 -1.79 12.67
CA GLU A 156 9.42 -2.61 13.14
C GLU A 156 9.03 -4.06 13.49
N ASN A 157 7.74 -4.35 13.54
CA ASN A 157 7.21 -5.68 13.87
C ASN A 157 5.98 -6.00 13.02
N TRP A 158 6.10 -5.73 11.74
CA TRP A 158 5.02 -5.93 10.79
C TRP A 158 4.73 -7.42 10.57
N TYR A 159 3.43 -7.77 10.46
CA TYR A 159 3.05 -9.11 10.01
C TYR A 159 3.19 -9.17 8.49
N GLY A 160 4.33 -9.63 8.02
CA GLY A 160 4.71 -9.67 6.61
C GLY A 160 3.65 -10.30 5.72
N ALA A 161 3.26 -9.58 4.68
CA ALA A 161 2.31 -10.04 3.69
C ALA A 161 2.49 -9.32 2.35
N TYR A 162 2.21 -10.04 1.26
CA TYR A 162 2.11 -9.44 -0.06
C TYR A 162 0.71 -8.90 -0.29
N TYR A 163 0.55 -7.58 -0.17
CA TYR A 163 -0.73 -6.91 -0.38
C TYR A 163 -0.98 -6.61 -1.85
N ARG A 164 -2.20 -6.88 -2.30
CA ARG A 164 -2.60 -6.68 -3.69
C ARG A 164 -3.58 -5.52 -3.89
N GLN A 165 -4.29 -5.13 -2.85
CA GLN A 165 -5.35 -4.14 -2.91
C GLN A 165 -5.41 -3.34 -1.62
N VAL A 166 -5.70 -2.04 -1.75
CA VAL A 166 -6.01 -1.13 -0.65
C VAL A 166 -7.43 -0.59 -0.83
N ILE A 167 -8.20 -0.61 0.25
CA ILE A 167 -9.57 -0.10 0.33
C ILE A 167 -9.57 1.00 1.38
N GLN A 168 -9.83 2.22 0.96
CA GLN A 168 -9.97 3.36 1.87
C GLN A 168 -11.40 3.42 2.39
N THR A 169 -11.53 3.53 3.71
CA THR A 169 -12.81 3.72 4.40
C THR A 169 -12.69 4.82 5.44
N GLU A 170 -13.82 5.38 5.83
CA GLU A 170 -13.89 6.42 6.82
C GLU A 170 -14.61 5.92 8.08
N GLY A 171 -13.96 6.08 9.22
CA GLY A 171 -14.48 5.72 10.53
C GLY A 171 -15.04 6.91 11.29
N ALA A 172 -15.38 6.71 12.55
CA ALA A 172 -15.90 7.74 13.42
C ALA A 172 -14.93 8.94 13.52
N GLY A 173 -15.48 10.14 13.47
CA GLY A 173 -14.70 11.38 13.52
C GLY A 173 -13.81 11.65 12.32
N GLY A 174 -14.15 11.08 11.13
CA GLY A 174 -13.38 11.28 9.90
C GLY A 174 -12.06 10.50 9.85
N ARG A 175 -11.81 9.60 10.80
CA ARG A 175 -10.57 8.79 10.82
C ARG A 175 -10.51 7.88 9.61
N LYS A 176 -9.45 7.98 8.83
CA LYS A 176 -9.24 7.09 7.68
C LYS A 176 -8.69 5.74 8.14
N HIS A 177 -9.26 4.68 7.54
CA HIS A 177 -8.77 3.31 7.64
C HIS A 177 -8.44 2.81 6.23
N TYR A 178 -7.35 2.09 6.09
CA TYR A 178 -6.91 1.51 4.83
C TYR A 178 -6.88 -0.01 5.01
N THR A 179 -7.89 -0.67 4.46
CA THR A 179 -7.97 -2.12 4.53
C THR A 179 -7.16 -2.71 3.39
N LEU A 180 -6.16 -3.53 3.72
CA LEU A 180 -5.26 -4.17 2.79
C LEU A 180 -5.66 -5.63 2.64
N LEU A 181 -5.81 -6.10 1.39
CA LEU A 181 -6.03 -7.52 1.09
C LEU A 181 -4.71 -8.15 0.69
N GLY A 182 -4.28 -9.16 1.45
CA GLY A 182 -2.95 -9.72 1.35
C GLY A 182 -2.89 -11.24 1.41
N TRP A 183 -1.67 -11.71 1.23
CA TRP A 183 -1.31 -13.12 1.28
C TRP A 183 0.05 -13.29 1.99
N ASN A 184 0.14 -14.32 2.83
CA ASN A 184 1.38 -14.80 3.41
C ASN A 184 1.49 -16.32 3.16
N GLY A 185 2.52 -16.72 2.41
CA GLY A 185 2.80 -18.11 2.04
C GLY A 185 4.11 -18.62 2.64
N ASN A 186 4.53 -18.09 3.78
CA ASN A 186 5.80 -18.47 4.43
C ASN A 186 5.80 -19.89 5.01
N ASP A 187 4.62 -20.46 5.27
CA ASP A 187 4.47 -21.81 5.81
C ASP A 187 4.46 -22.86 4.70
N PRO A 188 5.19 -24.00 4.84
CA PRO A 188 5.25 -25.03 3.82
C PRO A 188 3.91 -25.79 3.60
N ALA A 189 3.02 -25.82 4.59
CA ALA A 189 1.76 -26.55 4.55
C ALA A 189 0.54 -25.62 4.44
N ILE A 190 0.65 -24.38 4.90
CA ILE A 190 -0.46 -23.44 5.08
C ILE A 190 -0.25 -22.18 4.26
N ASN A 191 -1.26 -21.81 3.48
CA ASN A 191 -1.40 -20.46 2.94
C ASN A 191 -2.29 -19.63 3.85
N ARG A 192 -1.99 -18.32 3.95
CA ARG A 192 -2.79 -17.37 4.71
C ARG A 192 -3.28 -16.26 3.81
N ARG A 193 -4.60 -16.03 3.79
CA ARG A 193 -5.20 -14.81 3.24
C ARG A 193 -5.46 -13.84 4.38
N ILE A 194 -5.21 -12.56 4.14
CA ILE A 194 -5.17 -11.56 5.21
C ILE A 194 -6.04 -10.37 4.82
N ILE A 195 -6.91 -9.95 5.74
CA ILE A 195 -7.52 -8.63 5.72
C ILE A 195 -6.86 -7.84 6.85
N GLU A 196 -5.94 -6.98 6.49
CA GLU A 196 -5.24 -6.09 7.42
C GLU A 196 -5.91 -4.72 7.45
N VAL A 197 -5.83 -4.03 8.57
CA VAL A 197 -6.32 -2.65 8.69
C VAL A 197 -5.17 -1.75 9.09
N LEU A 198 -4.76 -0.89 8.18
CA LEU A 198 -3.71 0.10 8.37
C LEU A 198 -4.34 1.45 8.76
N THR A 199 -3.76 2.07 9.77
CA THR A 199 -4.02 3.45 10.18
C THR A 199 -2.69 4.17 10.40
N PHE A 200 -2.73 5.47 10.66
CA PHE A 200 -1.53 6.25 10.93
C PHE A 200 -1.65 7.04 12.23
N ARG A 201 -0.55 7.11 12.99
CA ARG A 201 -0.40 8.05 14.09
C ARG A 201 -0.26 9.48 13.55
N PRO A 202 -0.46 10.52 14.37
CA PRO A 202 -0.30 11.91 13.93
C PRO A 202 1.10 12.24 13.36
N ASN A 203 2.14 11.56 13.83
CA ASN A 203 3.51 11.67 13.33
C ASN A 203 3.76 10.94 12.01
N GLY A 204 2.77 10.23 11.47
CA GLY A 204 2.87 9.47 10.22
C GLY A 204 3.29 8.01 10.38
N ASP A 205 3.53 7.52 11.60
CA ASP A 205 3.89 6.11 11.80
C ASP A 205 2.71 5.18 11.45
N PRO A 206 2.94 4.13 10.66
CA PRO A 206 1.92 3.15 10.34
C PRO A 206 1.57 2.29 11.57
N VAL A 207 0.29 1.98 11.70
CA VAL A 207 -0.24 1.09 12.72
C VAL A 207 -1.08 0.04 12.02
N PHE A 208 -0.68 -1.21 12.09
CA PHE A 208 -1.34 -2.36 11.50
C PHE A 208 -2.20 -3.07 12.55
N GLY A 209 -3.48 -3.16 12.27
CA GLY A 209 -4.49 -3.72 13.15
C GLY A 209 -5.42 -2.67 13.76
N ALA A 210 -6.72 -2.84 13.50
CA ALA A 210 -7.76 -2.02 14.13
C ALA A 210 -9.02 -2.86 14.36
N ALA A 211 -9.67 -2.70 15.53
CA ALA A 211 -10.86 -3.42 15.92
C ALA A 211 -12.13 -2.86 15.24
N VAL A 212 -12.19 -3.03 13.91
CA VAL A 212 -13.29 -2.53 13.06
C VAL A 212 -14.21 -3.64 12.54
N PHE A 213 -14.04 -4.89 12.96
CA PHE A 213 -14.83 -6.02 12.51
C PHE A 213 -16.01 -6.31 13.42
N THR A 214 -17.11 -6.76 12.83
CA THR A 214 -18.26 -7.31 13.55
C THR A 214 -18.63 -8.68 12.98
N ASN A 215 -19.22 -9.53 13.82
CA ASN A 215 -19.77 -10.81 13.39
C ASN A 215 -21.11 -10.63 12.63
N HIS A 216 -21.71 -11.74 12.18
CA HIS A 216 -23.00 -11.75 11.47
C HIS A 216 -24.19 -11.20 12.27
N ARG A 217 -24.05 -11.12 13.63
CA ARG A 217 -25.05 -10.52 14.53
C ARG A 217 -24.77 -9.05 14.86
N GLY A 218 -23.78 -8.42 14.16
CA GLY A 218 -23.39 -7.04 14.40
C GLY A 218 -22.60 -6.79 15.69
N ARG A 219 -22.23 -7.84 16.44
CA ARG A 219 -21.42 -7.72 17.65
C ARG A 219 -19.96 -7.51 17.29
N ARG A 220 -19.27 -6.61 18.00
CA ARG A 220 -17.83 -6.34 17.82
C ARG A 220 -17.02 -7.61 18.02
N GLU A 221 -16.08 -7.87 17.12
CA GLU A 221 -15.07 -8.89 17.27
C GLU A 221 -13.81 -8.33 17.93
N ARG A 222 -13.05 -9.19 18.60
CA ARG A 222 -11.78 -8.80 19.21
C ARG A 222 -10.67 -8.65 18.18
N PHE A 223 -10.82 -9.30 17.03
CA PHE A 223 -9.79 -9.32 16.01
C PHE A 223 -9.52 -7.91 15.45
N VAL A 224 -8.23 -7.59 15.34
CA VAL A 224 -7.76 -6.35 14.71
C VAL A 224 -7.38 -6.56 13.23
N ARG A 225 -7.19 -7.85 12.83
CA ARG A 225 -7.06 -8.31 11.44
C ARG A 225 -7.71 -9.68 11.29
N LYS A 226 -8.02 -10.05 10.05
CA LYS A 226 -8.50 -11.39 9.72
C LYS A 226 -7.42 -12.19 9.04
N VAL A 227 -7.16 -13.39 9.54
CA VAL A 227 -6.21 -14.34 8.95
C VAL A 227 -6.97 -15.62 8.66
N PHE A 228 -7.03 -15.98 7.38
CA PHE A 228 -7.67 -17.20 6.89
C PHE A 228 -6.58 -18.20 6.53
N GLU A 229 -6.49 -19.26 7.30
CA GLU A 229 -5.53 -20.34 7.10
C GLU A 229 -6.16 -21.49 6.33
N HIS A 230 -5.52 -21.88 5.23
CA HIS A 230 -5.98 -22.96 4.38
C HIS A 230 -4.81 -23.77 3.82
N SER A 231 -5.10 -24.96 3.30
CA SER A 231 -4.11 -25.84 2.68
C SER A 231 -3.33 -25.11 1.59
N ARG A 232 -2.01 -25.28 1.56
CA ARG A 232 -1.18 -24.79 0.46
C ARG A 232 -1.55 -25.40 -0.90
N ARG A 233 -2.14 -26.60 -0.90
CA ARG A 233 -2.61 -27.27 -2.12
C ARG A 233 -3.96 -26.75 -2.62
N GLY A 234 -4.67 -25.97 -1.77
CA GLY A 234 -5.95 -25.36 -2.11
C GLY A 234 -5.82 -23.89 -2.49
N SER A 235 -6.83 -23.36 -3.14
CA SER A 235 -6.98 -21.93 -3.39
C SER A 235 -8.10 -21.37 -2.52
N MET A 236 -8.00 -20.07 -2.20
CA MET A 236 -9.03 -19.31 -1.52
C MET A 236 -9.18 -17.95 -2.19
N ILE A 237 -10.42 -17.59 -2.51
CA ILE A 237 -10.77 -16.25 -2.99
C ILE A 237 -10.73 -15.28 -1.82
N LEU A 238 -10.09 -14.13 -2.03
CA LEU A 238 -10.19 -12.93 -1.21
C LEU A 238 -10.09 -11.74 -2.14
N ARG A 239 -11.19 -10.98 -2.31
CA ARG A 239 -11.27 -9.83 -3.22
C ARG A 239 -12.25 -8.78 -2.73
N TYR A 240 -12.10 -7.57 -3.20
CA TYR A 240 -13.07 -6.49 -3.01
C TYR A 240 -13.77 -6.23 -4.33
N ASP A 241 -15.09 -6.39 -4.35
CA ASP A 241 -15.88 -6.35 -5.56
C ASP A 241 -17.33 -5.97 -5.26
N VAL A 242 -18.06 -5.54 -6.28
CA VAL A 242 -19.51 -5.32 -6.19
C VAL A 242 -20.22 -6.66 -6.14
N GLN A 243 -20.98 -6.89 -5.10
CA GLN A 243 -21.73 -8.12 -4.88
C GLN A 243 -23.13 -7.81 -4.36
N ALA A 244 -24.05 -8.73 -4.64
CA ALA A 244 -25.41 -8.70 -4.11
C ALA A 244 -25.56 -9.68 -2.93
N PHE A 245 -26.25 -9.25 -1.91
CA PHE A 245 -26.66 -10.09 -0.80
C PHE A 245 -28.11 -9.76 -0.40
N VAL A 246 -28.71 -10.68 0.35
CA VAL A 246 -30.08 -10.53 0.85
C VAL A 246 -30.01 -10.09 2.31
N GLU A 247 -30.75 -9.07 2.65
CA GLU A 247 -30.90 -8.67 4.05
C GLU A 247 -32.38 -8.58 4.46
N PRO A 248 -32.68 -8.82 5.74
CA PRO A 248 -34.02 -8.62 6.26
C PRO A 248 -34.48 -7.17 6.05
N ALA A 249 -35.69 -7.01 5.53
CA ALA A 249 -36.35 -5.72 5.35
C ALA A 249 -37.81 -5.84 5.81
N PRO A 250 -38.06 -6.19 7.11
CA PRO A 250 -39.40 -6.45 7.61
C PRO A 250 -40.28 -5.21 7.48
N THR A 251 -41.50 -5.45 7.01
CA THR A 251 -42.54 -4.42 6.99
C THR A 251 -43.68 -4.83 7.92
N ARG A 252 -44.56 -3.88 8.28
CA ARG A 252 -45.74 -4.18 9.11
C ARG A 252 -46.66 -5.23 8.46
N ARG A 253 -46.71 -5.28 7.12
CA ARG A 253 -47.53 -6.23 6.36
C ARG A 253 -46.81 -7.55 6.08
N ASN A 254 -45.48 -7.53 5.99
CA ASN A 254 -44.66 -8.71 5.76
C ASN A 254 -43.41 -8.72 6.65
N PRO A 255 -43.51 -9.36 7.85
CA PRO A 255 -42.37 -9.46 8.77
C PRO A 255 -41.19 -10.27 8.22
N GLN A 256 -41.41 -11.10 7.18
CA GLN A 256 -40.38 -11.93 6.52
C GLN A 256 -39.84 -11.29 5.27
N ALA A 257 -40.19 -10.03 4.98
CA ALA A 257 -39.71 -9.34 3.79
C ALA A 257 -38.19 -9.23 3.82
N VAL A 258 -37.61 -9.40 2.63
CA VAL A 258 -36.18 -9.26 2.39
C VAL A 258 -35.96 -8.32 1.23
N ARG A 259 -34.80 -7.68 1.17
CA ARG A 259 -34.35 -6.89 0.04
C ARG A 259 -33.00 -7.37 -0.46
N PHE A 260 -32.79 -7.22 -1.75
CA PHE A 260 -31.49 -7.38 -2.37
C PHE A 260 -30.74 -6.07 -2.25
N VAL A 261 -29.50 -6.15 -1.77
CA VAL A 261 -28.58 -5.01 -1.66
C VAL A 261 -27.36 -5.33 -2.49
N GLU A 262 -27.03 -4.45 -3.42
CA GLU A 262 -25.82 -4.53 -4.22
C GLU A 262 -24.84 -3.44 -3.73
N THR A 263 -23.65 -3.86 -3.36
CA THR A 263 -22.61 -2.96 -2.83
C THR A 263 -21.23 -3.55 -2.96
N ASN A 264 -20.22 -2.70 -2.83
CA ASN A 264 -18.84 -3.16 -2.69
C ASN A 264 -18.66 -3.89 -1.36
N MET A 265 -18.06 -5.05 -1.41
CA MET A 265 -17.71 -5.85 -0.22
C MET A 265 -16.42 -6.63 -0.39
N ILE A 266 -15.78 -6.96 0.71
CA ILE A 266 -14.68 -7.92 0.73
C ILE A 266 -15.29 -9.32 0.72
N VAL A 267 -15.11 -10.05 -0.37
CA VAL A 267 -15.66 -11.41 -0.56
C VAL A 267 -14.57 -12.43 -0.32
N PHE A 268 -14.92 -13.50 0.37
CA PHE A 268 -14.01 -14.62 0.64
C PHE A 268 -14.75 -15.96 0.76
N ASP A 269 -14.05 -17.05 0.42
CA ASP A 269 -14.56 -18.39 0.55
C ASP A 269 -14.80 -18.78 2.01
N HIS A 270 -15.87 -19.50 2.26
CA HIS A 270 -16.02 -20.24 3.51
C HIS A 270 -15.06 -21.44 3.51
N LEU A 271 -14.23 -21.53 4.54
CA LEU A 271 -13.24 -22.61 4.67
C LEU A 271 -13.77 -23.73 5.54
N VAL A 272 -13.64 -24.96 5.05
CA VAL A 272 -14.03 -26.18 5.75
C VAL A 272 -12.85 -27.16 5.79
N PRO A 273 -12.73 -28.01 6.81
CA PRO A 273 -11.79 -29.12 6.79
C PRO A 273 -12.20 -30.12 5.71
N GLN A 274 -11.25 -30.80 5.10
CA GLN A 274 -11.53 -31.82 4.06
C GLN A 274 -12.45 -32.93 4.56
N THR A 275 -12.27 -33.31 5.82
CA THR A 275 -13.18 -34.27 6.50
C THR A 275 -13.49 -33.75 7.91
N PRO A 276 -14.65 -34.08 8.51
CA PRO A 276 -15.07 -33.58 9.81
C PRO A 276 -14.11 -33.88 10.97
N ASP A 277 -13.41 -34.99 10.93
CA ASP A 277 -12.41 -35.43 11.92
C ASP A 277 -11.14 -34.58 11.88
N MET A 278 -10.88 -33.88 10.80
CA MET A 278 -9.74 -32.98 10.63
C MET A 278 -10.00 -31.55 11.12
N ARG A 279 -11.09 -31.33 11.86
CA ARG A 279 -11.41 -30.00 12.42
C ARG A 279 -10.28 -29.52 13.31
N GLY A 280 -9.85 -28.25 13.05
CA GLY A 280 -8.73 -27.62 13.77
C GLY A 280 -7.36 -27.72 13.08
N ARG A 281 -7.20 -28.67 12.17
CA ARG A 281 -5.97 -28.86 11.39
C ARG A 281 -5.99 -27.96 10.15
N ARG A 282 -5.43 -26.76 10.25
CA ARG A 282 -5.55 -25.70 9.21
C ARG A 282 -4.89 -26.08 7.87
N GLU A 283 -3.88 -26.92 7.88
CA GLU A 283 -3.19 -27.44 6.69
C GLU A 283 -4.08 -28.29 5.75
N VAL A 284 -5.26 -28.67 6.21
CA VAL A 284 -6.25 -29.43 5.40
C VAL A 284 -7.57 -28.68 5.17
N TYR A 285 -7.61 -27.38 5.49
CA TYR A 285 -8.79 -26.58 5.18
C TYR A 285 -8.79 -26.15 3.72
N ILE A 286 -9.94 -26.22 3.09
CA ILE A 286 -10.17 -25.85 1.69
C ILE A 286 -11.41 -24.98 1.56
N ALA A 287 -11.59 -24.32 0.43
CA ALA A 287 -12.84 -23.65 0.07
C ALA A 287 -13.98 -24.65 0.00
N SER A 288 -15.14 -24.31 0.55
CA SER A 288 -16.32 -25.19 0.62
C SER A 288 -17.03 -25.44 -0.71
N GLY A 289 -16.58 -24.77 -1.79
CA GLY A 289 -17.15 -24.97 -3.12
C GLY A 289 -18.54 -24.34 -3.29
N GLY A 290 -18.61 -23.00 -3.24
CA GLY A 290 -19.84 -22.24 -3.55
C GLY A 290 -20.46 -21.48 -2.39
N LEU A 291 -19.98 -21.68 -1.17
CA LEU A 291 -20.38 -20.87 -0.02
C LEU A 291 -19.38 -19.74 0.21
N TYR A 292 -19.86 -18.51 0.12
CA TYR A 292 -19.06 -17.30 0.31
C TYR A 292 -19.57 -16.49 1.47
N HIS A 293 -18.64 -15.76 2.07
CA HIS A 293 -18.92 -14.74 3.06
C HIS A 293 -18.37 -13.40 2.58
N GLY A 294 -18.82 -12.31 3.19
CA GLY A 294 -18.28 -11.01 2.85
C GLY A 294 -18.34 -10.02 4.01
N TYR A 295 -17.48 -9.02 3.94
CA TYR A 295 -17.53 -7.87 4.82
C TYR A 295 -18.02 -6.64 4.04
N VAL A 296 -19.06 -5.99 4.55
CA VAL A 296 -19.59 -4.72 4.05
C VAL A 296 -19.22 -3.62 5.03
N TRP A 297 -18.71 -2.48 4.50
CA TRP A 297 -18.42 -1.32 5.34
C TRP A 297 -19.70 -0.54 5.59
N GLN A 298 -20.16 -0.53 6.84
CA GLN A 298 -21.34 0.18 7.31
C GLN A 298 -21.10 0.68 8.73
N ASN A 299 -21.62 1.84 9.09
CA ASN A 299 -21.54 2.38 10.44
C ASN A 299 -20.11 2.34 11.01
N ASN A 300 -19.12 2.73 10.21
CA ASN A 300 -17.70 2.78 10.55
C ASN A 300 -17.07 1.42 10.90
N ARG A 301 -17.62 0.31 10.37
CA ARG A 301 -17.14 -1.06 10.63
C ARG A 301 -17.36 -1.97 9.44
N TRP A 302 -16.55 -3.03 9.38
CA TRP A 302 -16.74 -4.16 8.50
C TRP A 302 -17.74 -5.15 9.12
N HIS A 303 -18.94 -5.21 8.56
CA HIS A 303 -20.02 -6.11 9.00
C HIS A 303 -19.98 -7.41 8.21
N LEU A 304 -19.84 -8.54 8.93
CA LEU A 304 -19.87 -9.86 8.29
C LEU A 304 -21.26 -10.17 7.76
N LYS A 305 -21.33 -10.51 6.49
CA LYS A 305 -22.47 -11.12 5.82
C LYS A 305 -22.10 -12.56 5.48
N THR A 306 -22.94 -13.50 5.89
CA THR A 306 -22.75 -14.93 5.62
C THR A 306 -23.64 -15.36 4.48
N ASP A 307 -23.26 -16.45 3.80
CA ASP A 307 -24.05 -17.09 2.76
C ASP A 307 -24.44 -16.10 1.62
N ILE A 308 -23.45 -15.40 1.12
CA ILE A 308 -23.63 -14.55 -0.06
C ILE A 308 -23.48 -15.37 -1.33
N ARG A 309 -24.30 -15.08 -2.34
CA ARG A 309 -24.14 -15.64 -3.69
C ARG A 309 -23.14 -14.79 -4.45
N ALA A 310 -21.85 -15.12 -4.34
CA ALA A 310 -20.83 -14.42 -5.08
C ALA A 310 -21.03 -14.63 -6.59
N ARG A 311 -21.23 -13.54 -7.32
CA ARG A 311 -21.21 -13.57 -8.78
C ARG A 311 -19.76 -13.45 -9.24
N ASN A 312 -19.38 -14.21 -10.25
CA ASN A 312 -18.14 -13.92 -10.97
C ASN A 312 -18.25 -12.51 -11.54
N ALA A 313 -17.20 -11.71 -11.40
CA ALA A 313 -17.18 -10.38 -12.01
C ALA A 313 -17.53 -10.54 -13.50
N PRO A 314 -18.48 -9.75 -14.05
CA PRO A 314 -18.71 -9.76 -15.48
C PRO A 314 -17.38 -9.45 -16.18
N PRO A 315 -17.09 -10.06 -17.34
CA PRO A 315 -15.91 -9.72 -18.10
C PRO A 315 -15.91 -8.21 -18.36
N PRO A 316 -14.75 -7.54 -18.35
CA PRO A 316 -14.69 -6.11 -18.59
C PRO A 316 -15.43 -5.83 -19.90
N THR A 317 -16.49 -5.03 -19.82
CA THR A 317 -17.27 -4.62 -20.99
C THR A 317 -16.28 -3.91 -21.92
N ALA A 318 -16.03 -4.51 -23.07
CA ALA A 318 -15.29 -3.87 -24.14
C ALA A 318 -16.02 -2.54 -24.38
N GLN A 319 -15.34 -1.43 -24.15
CA GLN A 319 -15.85 -0.12 -24.52
C GLN A 319 -16.18 -0.17 -26.00
N GLN A 320 -17.46 -0.30 -26.31
CA GLN A 320 -17.94 -0.12 -27.67
C GLN A 320 -17.59 1.30 -28.05
N GLY A 321 -16.54 1.42 -28.87
CA GLY A 321 -16.15 2.65 -29.49
C GLY A 321 -17.34 3.22 -30.23
N ARG A 322 -17.92 4.31 -29.71
CA ARG A 322 -18.79 5.17 -30.50
C ARG A 322 -17.97 5.73 -31.68
N ARG A 323 -18.08 5.06 -32.81
CA ARG A 323 -17.83 5.72 -34.10
C ARG A 323 -18.96 6.70 -34.31
N ARG A 324 -18.64 7.96 -34.38
CA ARG A 324 -19.30 9.00 -35.17
C ARG A 324 -18.21 9.79 -35.90
#